data_8d0cf1cf2aac255d5b5d7ab157522cd5
#
_entry.id   8d0cf1cf2aac255d5b5d7ab157522cd5
#
_cell.length_a   1.000
_cell.length_b   1.000
_cell.length_c   1.000
_cell.angle_alpha   90.00
_cell.angle_beta   90.00
_cell.angle_gamma   90.00
#
_symmetry.space_group_name_H-M   'P 1'
#
loop_
_entity.id
_entity.type
_entity.pdbx_description
1 polymer ?
#
loop_
_entity_poly.entity_id
_entity_poly.type
_entity_poly.pdbx_seq_one_letter_code
_entity_poly.pdbx_strand_id
1 'polypeptide(L)'
;AASDVYKRQGIAFLFIPFLFRDNFLNFKLAMCGSIFFALGSVFFAGVGLTPHDLYMEMHIFFALNAFRLLIPASFLFLIVLYRSKVENYFSFIICFLMISTFAYVLYQIYGGNPLENIENMSQQATIQKLIVFVNILCVFIISYAFSSQYRIITQK
;
A
#
# COMPACT_ATOMS: atom_id res chain seq x y z
N ALA A 1 15.11 6.28 0.64
CA ALA A 1 14.95 4.98 1.37
C ALA A 1 13.50 4.47 1.35
N ALA A 2 12.50 5.22 1.89
CA ALA A 2 11.11 4.75 1.90
C ALA A 2 10.54 4.54 0.48
N SER A 3 10.79 5.45 -0.46
CA SER A 3 10.33 5.32 -1.84
C SER A 3 10.87 4.07 -2.55
N ASP A 4 12.11 3.66 -2.25
CA ASP A 4 12.72 2.47 -2.86
C ASP A 4 12.10 1.18 -2.32
N VAL A 5 11.71 1.16 -1.06
CA VAL A 5 10.96 0.04 -0.46
C VAL A 5 9.61 -0.12 -1.17
N TYR A 6 8.85 0.95 -1.37
CA TYR A 6 7.56 0.90 -2.07
C TYR A 6 7.68 0.51 -3.54
N LYS A 7 8.74 0.97 -4.25
CA LYS A 7 9.01 0.52 -5.62
C LYS A 7 9.18 -0.98 -5.70
N ARG A 8 10.07 -1.53 -4.87
CA ARG A 8 10.37 -2.97 -4.83
C ARG A 8 9.13 -3.79 -4.46
N GLN A 9 8.34 -3.31 -3.51
CA GLN A 9 7.10 -3.94 -3.09
C GLN A 9 6.03 -3.90 -4.19
N GLY A 10 5.87 -2.77 -4.89
CA GLY A 10 4.95 -2.68 -6.02
C GLY A 10 5.30 -3.65 -7.12
N ILE A 11 6.58 -3.78 -7.47
CA ILE A 11 7.06 -4.77 -8.44
C ILE A 11 6.78 -6.18 -7.94
N ALA A 12 7.11 -6.50 -6.68
CA ALA A 12 6.84 -7.81 -6.09
C ALA A 12 5.34 -8.16 -6.14
N PHE A 13 4.46 -7.20 -5.83
CA PHE A 13 3.01 -7.41 -5.88
C PHE A 13 2.46 -7.67 -7.29
N LEU A 14 3.13 -7.19 -8.35
CA LEU A 14 2.78 -7.57 -9.72
C LEU A 14 2.97 -9.08 -9.99
N PHE A 15 3.95 -9.69 -9.35
CA PHE A 15 4.28 -11.11 -9.57
C PHE A 15 3.53 -12.06 -8.63
N ILE A 16 3.08 -11.59 -7.45
CA ILE A 16 2.36 -12.43 -6.47
C ILE A 16 1.20 -13.21 -7.10
N PRO A 17 0.29 -12.63 -7.91
CA PRO A 17 -0.81 -13.38 -8.50
C PRO A 17 -0.36 -14.52 -9.40
N PHE A 18 0.78 -14.38 -10.08
CA PHE A 18 1.33 -15.45 -10.93
C PHE A 18 1.96 -16.57 -10.10
N LEU A 19 2.67 -16.22 -9.02
CA LEU A 19 3.30 -17.19 -8.13
C LEU A 19 2.28 -18.03 -7.35
N PHE A 20 1.15 -17.41 -6.99
CA PHE A 20 0.09 -18.05 -6.20
C PHE A 20 -1.20 -18.29 -6.99
N ARG A 21 -1.10 -18.40 -8.31
CA ARG A 21 -2.24 -18.52 -9.22
C ARG A 21 -3.26 -19.59 -8.77
N ASP A 22 -2.78 -20.74 -8.36
CA ASP A 22 -3.63 -21.86 -7.96
C ASP A 22 -4.30 -21.67 -6.59
N ASN A 23 -3.80 -20.70 -5.80
CA ASN A 23 -4.37 -20.31 -4.51
C ASN A 23 -5.46 -19.23 -4.65
N PHE A 24 -5.51 -18.53 -5.79
CA PHE A 24 -6.47 -17.45 -6.01
C PHE A 24 -7.61 -17.89 -6.90
N LEU A 25 -8.81 -17.98 -6.34
CA LEU A 25 -10.04 -18.29 -7.10
C LEU A 25 -10.36 -17.20 -8.15
N ASN A 26 -9.98 -15.93 -7.91
CA ASN A 26 -10.21 -14.80 -8.79
C ASN A 26 -8.88 -14.16 -9.24
N PHE A 27 -8.14 -14.86 -10.07
CA PHE A 27 -6.85 -14.40 -10.60
C PHE A 27 -6.92 -13.02 -11.28
N LYS A 28 -7.98 -12.73 -12.04
CA LYS A 28 -8.16 -11.43 -12.71
C LYS A 28 -8.27 -10.27 -11.70
N LEU A 29 -8.98 -10.49 -10.58
CA LEU A 29 -9.09 -9.48 -9.51
C LEU A 29 -7.75 -9.29 -8.80
N ALA A 30 -6.99 -10.35 -8.56
CA ALA A 30 -5.65 -10.28 -7.99
C ALA A 30 -4.70 -9.46 -8.88
N MET A 31 -4.76 -9.67 -10.19
CA MET A 31 -4.00 -8.87 -11.16
C MET A 31 -4.40 -7.39 -11.14
N CYS A 32 -5.69 -7.11 -11.09
CA CYS A 32 -6.19 -5.73 -11.00
C CYS A 32 -5.70 -5.04 -9.72
N GLY A 33 -5.80 -5.71 -8.57
CA GLY A 33 -5.25 -5.21 -7.29
C GLY A 33 -3.74 -4.94 -7.35
N SER A 34 -2.99 -5.84 -8.00
CA SER A 34 -1.54 -5.67 -8.19
C SER A 34 -1.19 -4.48 -9.06
N ILE A 35 -1.97 -4.21 -10.10
CA ILE A 35 -1.77 -3.03 -10.97
C ILE A 35 -1.99 -1.75 -10.16
N PHE A 36 -3.07 -1.65 -9.37
CA PHE A 36 -3.30 -0.50 -8.49
C PHE A 36 -2.17 -0.32 -7.48
N PHE A 37 -1.69 -1.42 -6.90
CA PHE A 37 -0.58 -1.38 -5.96
C PHE A 37 0.72 -0.90 -6.61
N ALA A 38 1.03 -1.38 -7.82
CA ALA A 38 2.20 -0.96 -8.58
C ALA A 38 2.13 0.53 -8.97
N LEU A 39 0.96 1.00 -9.42
CA LEU A 39 0.74 2.43 -9.68
C LEU A 39 0.95 3.27 -8.43
N GLY A 40 0.38 2.86 -7.28
CA GLY A 40 0.63 3.50 -5.99
C GLY A 40 2.13 3.57 -5.64
N SER A 41 2.88 2.50 -5.93
CA SER A 41 4.33 2.46 -5.72
C SER A 41 5.10 3.43 -6.62
N VAL A 42 4.65 3.65 -7.85
CA VAL A 42 5.20 4.68 -8.74
C VAL A 42 5.00 6.08 -8.14
N PHE A 43 3.81 6.36 -7.62
CA PHE A 43 3.55 7.63 -6.92
C PHE A 43 4.38 7.78 -5.65
N PHE A 44 4.58 6.75 -4.85
CA PHE A 44 5.52 6.77 -3.72
C PHE A 44 6.96 7.05 -4.15
N ALA A 45 7.35 6.53 -5.32
CA ALA A 45 8.65 6.89 -5.90
C ALA A 45 8.73 8.37 -6.24
N GLY A 46 7.66 8.95 -6.79
CA GLY A 46 7.53 10.38 -7.06
C GLY A 46 7.71 11.23 -5.79
N VAL A 47 7.14 10.81 -4.67
CA VAL A 47 7.36 11.47 -3.35
C VAL A 47 8.85 11.55 -3.01
N GLY A 48 9.61 10.48 -3.27
CA GLY A 48 11.06 10.45 -3.03
C GLY A 48 11.88 11.30 -4.02
N LEU A 49 11.31 11.60 -5.20
CA LEU A 49 11.96 12.43 -6.23
C LEU A 49 11.62 13.92 -6.11
N THR A 50 10.61 14.26 -5.33
CA THR A 50 10.17 15.64 -5.11
C THR A 50 10.45 16.05 -3.66
N PRO A 51 11.66 16.60 -3.36
CA PRO A 51 11.96 17.11 -2.05
C PRO A 51 10.94 18.17 -1.63
N HIS A 52 10.43 18.03 -0.42
CA HIS A 52 9.39 18.86 0.16
C HIS A 52 9.77 20.37 0.21
N ASP A 53 11.03 20.67 0.44
CA ASP A 53 11.59 22.02 0.50
C ASP A 53 11.70 22.71 -0.86
N LEU A 54 11.75 21.96 -1.96
CA LEU A 54 11.90 22.49 -3.32
C LEU A 54 10.61 22.38 -4.15
N TYR A 55 9.84 21.32 -3.96
CA TYR A 55 8.69 20.96 -4.81
C TYR A 55 7.46 20.54 -3.99
N MET A 56 7.02 21.36 -3.03
CA MET A 56 5.95 21.06 -2.09
C MET A 56 4.66 20.58 -2.76
N GLU A 57 4.16 21.31 -3.76
CA GLU A 57 2.90 20.96 -4.44
C GLU A 57 2.97 19.61 -5.14
N MET A 58 4.08 19.34 -5.83
CA MET A 58 4.31 18.05 -6.50
C MET A 58 4.48 16.93 -5.47
N HIS A 59 5.15 17.20 -4.35
CA HIS A 59 5.29 16.24 -3.26
C HIS A 59 3.90 15.83 -2.70
N ILE A 60 3.06 16.82 -2.42
CA ILE A 60 1.68 16.59 -1.95
C ILE A 60 0.88 15.83 -3.00
N PHE A 61 0.96 16.20 -4.27
CA PHE A 61 0.27 15.50 -5.36
C PHE A 61 0.65 14.03 -5.43
N PHE A 62 1.94 13.72 -5.39
CA PHE A 62 2.43 12.34 -5.41
C PHE A 62 1.99 11.57 -4.16
N ALA A 63 2.12 12.16 -2.97
CA ALA A 63 1.71 11.53 -1.72
C ALA A 63 0.22 11.21 -1.69
N LEU A 64 -0.64 12.16 -2.06
CA LEU A 64 -2.10 11.97 -2.11
C LEU A 64 -2.49 10.81 -3.03
N ASN A 65 -1.95 10.78 -4.25
CA ASN A 65 -2.31 9.76 -5.22
C ASN A 65 -1.75 8.39 -4.86
N ALA A 66 -0.58 8.32 -4.21
CA ALA A 66 -0.03 7.08 -3.69
C ALA A 66 -1.00 6.41 -2.71
N PHE A 67 -1.47 7.14 -1.70
CA PHE A 67 -2.40 6.59 -0.70
C PHE A 67 -3.79 6.29 -1.28
N ARG A 68 -4.30 7.14 -2.19
CA ARG A 68 -5.59 6.90 -2.86
C ARG A 68 -5.60 5.61 -3.67
N LEU A 69 -4.49 5.27 -4.34
CA LEU A 69 -4.38 4.04 -5.12
C LEU A 69 -4.23 2.79 -4.25
N LEU A 70 -3.71 2.91 -3.02
CA LEU A 70 -3.65 1.79 -2.08
C LEU A 70 -5.04 1.34 -1.59
N ILE A 71 -6.04 2.22 -1.56
CA ILE A 71 -7.39 1.87 -1.13
C ILE A 71 -8.02 0.83 -2.08
N PRO A 72 -8.18 1.08 -3.40
CA PRO A 72 -8.72 0.08 -4.32
C PRO A 72 -7.84 -1.17 -4.40
N ALA A 73 -6.52 -1.04 -4.32
CA ALA A 73 -5.61 -2.18 -4.26
C ALA A 73 -5.91 -3.10 -3.07
N SER A 74 -5.98 -2.53 -1.86
CA SER A 74 -6.27 -3.27 -0.63
C SER A 74 -7.67 -3.89 -0.65
N PHE A 75 -8.67 -3.17 -1.17
CA PHE A 75 -10.04 -3.68 -1.29
C PHE A 75 -10.12 -4.89 -2.22
N LEU A 76 -9.48 -4.82 -3.39
CA LEU A 76 -9.45 -5.95 -4.34
C LEU A 76 -8.71 -7.16 -3.74
N PHE A 77 -7.56 -6.95 -3.07
CA PHE A 77 -6.86 -8.02 -2.39
C PHE A 77 -7.66 -8.61 -1.24
N LEU A 78 -8.40 -7.79 -0.48
CA LEU A 78 -9.28 -8.28 0.59
C LEU A 78 -10.33 -9.26 0.04
N ILE A 79 -10.99 -8.89 -1.08
CA ILE A 79 -11.97 -9.78 -1.75
C ILE A 79 -11.29 -11.06 -2.23
N VAL A 80 -10.13 -10.95 -2.86
CA VAL A 80 -9.38 -12.09 -3.40
C VAL A 80 -8.98 -13.05 -2.29
N LEU A 81 -8.40 -12.56 -1.20
CA LEU A 81 -7.94 -13.38 -0.08
C LEU A 81 -9.10 -14.02 0.69
N TYR A 82 -10.19 -13.28 0.91
CA TYR A 82 -11.39 -13.82 1.55
C TYR A 82 -11.99 -15.00 0.79
N ARG A 83 -11.86 -15.00 -0.55
CA ARG A 83 -12.37 -16.07 -1.44
C ARG A 83 -11.32 -17.12 -1.79
N SER A 84 -10.09 -16.98 -1.33
CA SER A 84 -8.98 -17.87 -1.67
C SER A 84 -8.72 -18.92 -0.59
N LYS A 85 -7.85 -19.87 -0.89
CA LYS A 85 -7.37 -20.88 0.07
C LYS A 85 -6.28 -20.34 1.02
N VAL A 86 -6.03 -19.05 0.99
CA VAL A 86 -5.04 -18.36 1.84
C VAL A 86 -5.62 -18.15 3.23
N GLU A 87 -4.79 -18.25 4.27
CA GLU A 87 -5.26 -18.16 5.66
C GLU A 87 -5.93 -16.83 6.00
N ASN A 88 -6.98 -16.87 6.81
CA ASN A 88 -7.85 -15.73 7.12
C ASN A 88 -7.13 -14.56 7.81
N TYR A 89 -6.03 -14.78 8.54
CA TYR A 89 -5.32 -13.70 9.22
C TYR A 89 -4.73 -12.67 8.23
N PHE A 90 -4.41 -13.05 6.99
CA PHE A 90 -4.01 -12.12 5.95
C PHE A 90 -5.12 -11.13 5.58
N SER A 91 -6.36 -11.58 5.58
CA SER A 91 -7.51 -10.73 5.34
C SER A 91 -7.64 -9.66 6.42
N PHE A 92 -7.34 -9.98 7.68
CA PHE A 92 -7.31 -9.00 8.77
C PHE A 92 -6.22 -7.94 8.57
N ILE A 93 -5.01 -8.34 8.17
CA ILE A 93 -3.91 -7.41 7.94
C ILE A 93 -4.24 -6.46 6.78
N ILE A 94 -4.81 -6.97 5.68
CA ILE A 94 -5.20 -6.14 4.55
C ILE A 94 -6.40 -5.23 4.91
N CYS A 95 -7.35 -5.72 5.69
CA CYS A 95 -8.44 -4.90 6.19
C CYS A 95 -7.91 -3.74 7.06
N PHE A 96 -6.97 -4.01 7.95
CA PHE A 96 -6.31 -3.00 8.76
C PHE A 96 -5.54 -1.98 7.89
N LEU A 97 -4.79 -2.44 6.89
CA LEU A 97 -4.11 -1.59 5.92
C LEU A 97 -5.10 -0.67 5.19
N MET A 98 -6.21 -1.23 4.72
CA MET A 98 -7.25 -0.48 4.01
C MET A 98 -7.89 0.58 4.91
N ILE A 99 -8.30 0.22 6.12
CA ILE A 99 -8.97 1.13 7.07
C ILE A 99 -8.01 2.26 7.48
N SER A 100 -6.76 1.93 7.83
CA SER A 100 -5.77 2.93 8.25
C SER A 100 -5.43 3.90 7.11
N THR A 101 -5.28 3.39 5.89
CA THR A 101 -5.03 4.21 4.70
C THR A 101 -6.23 5.09 4.36
N PHE A 102 -7.44 4.56 4.45
CA PHE A 102 -8.68 5.31 4.23
C PHE A 102 -8.85 6.44 5.27
N ALA A 103 -8.64 6.14 6.55
CA ALA A 103 -8.67 7.14 7.61
C ALA A 103 -7.65 8.26 7.38
N TYR A 104 -6.44 7.91 6.91
CA TYR A 104 -5.44 8.91 6.55
C TYR A 104 -5.86 9.78 5.35
N VAL A 105 -6.44 9.19 4.31
CA VAL A 105 -6.95 9.97 3.16
C VAL A 105 -8.08 10.91 3.58
N LEU A 106 -8.99 10.48 4.48
CA LEU A 106 -10.00 11.36 5.06
C LEU A 106 -9.36 12.51 5.85
N TYR A 107 -8.35 12.20 6.65
CA TYR A 107 -7.60 13.24 7.38
C TYR A 107 -6.95 14.26 6.43
N GLN A 108 -6.42 13.81 5.28
CA GLN A 108 -5.87 14.73 4.27
C GLN A 108 -6.91 15.63 3.60
N ILE A 109 -8.17 15.15 3.50
CA ILE A 109 -9.26 15.91 2.86
C ILE A 109 -9.87 16.92 3.85
N TYR A 110 -10.07 16.50 5.11
CA TYR A 110 -10.80 17.28 6.12
C TYR A 110 -9.89 17.92 7.17
N GLY A 111 -8.63 17.56 7.22
CA GLY A 111 -7.62 18.16 8.10
C GLY A 111 -7.21 19.57 7.65
N GLY A 112 -6.47 20.27 8.49
CA GLY A 112 -5.96 21.59 8.16
C GLY A 112 -5.04 21.56 6.93
N ASN A 113 -5.14 22.59 6.10
CA ASN A 113 -4.28 22.71 4.92
C ASN A 113 -2.81 22.90 5.33
N PRO A 114 -1.87 22.04 4.92
CA PRO A 114 -0.46 22.14 5.31
C PRO A 114 0.24 23.41 4.78
N LEU A 115 -0.35 24.05 3.78
CA LEU A 115 0.19 25.29 3.21
C LEU A 115 -0.23 26.56 3.99
N GLU A 116 -1.18 26.45 4.92
CA GLU A 116 -1.68 27.62 5.67
C GLU A 116 -0.80 28.01 6.86
N ASN A 117 -0.28 27.01 7.58
CA ASN A 117 0.57 27.28 8.74
C ASN A 117 1.54 26.11 9.04
N ILE A 118 2.60 26.44 9.79
CA ILE A 118 3.65 25.49 10.17
C ILE A 118 3.12 24.35 11.06
N GLU A 119 2.13 24.61 11.89
CA GLU A 119 1.54 23.63 12.78
C GLU A 119 0.81 22.52 11.99
N ASN A 120 -0.08 22.90 11.05
CA ASN A 120 -0.75 21.97 10.17
C ASN A 120 0.24 21.14 9.35
N MET A 121 1.29 21.77 8.84
CA MET A 121 2.35 21.10 8.09
C MET A 121 3.07 20.07 8.96
N SER A 122 3.44 20.42 10.19
CA SER A 122 4.12 19.52 11.14
C SER A 122 3.24 18.33 11.53
N GLN A 123 1.95 18.56 11.81
CA GLN A 123 1.00 17.53 12.15
C GLN A 123 0.80 16.55 10.97
N GLN A 124 0.58 17.07 9.77
CA GLN A 124 0.43 16.21 8.58
C GLN A 124 1.68 15.40 8.29
N ALA A 125 2.86 15.99 8.40
CA ALA A 125 4.13 15.28 8.21
C ALA A 125 4.31 14.15 9.24
N THR A 126 3.90 14.36 10.48
CA THR A 126 3.99 13.37 11.55
C THR A 126 3.03 12.22 11.31
N ILE A 127 1.77 12.50 10.99
CA ILE A 127 0.75 11.50 10.70
C ILE A 127 1.11 10.72 9.43
N GLN A 128 1.65 11.40 8.41
CA GLN A 128 2.13 10.74 7.20
C GLN A 128 3.25 9.73 7.49
N LYS A 129 4.22 10.07 8.33
CA LYS A 129 5.29 9.13 8.72
C LYS A 129 4.74 7.92 9.45
N LEU A 130 3.78 8.13 10.35
CA LEU A 130 3.13 7.05 11.08
C LEU A 130 2.39 6.09 10.14
N ILE A 131 1.57 6.62 9.22
CA ILE A 131 0.82 5.76 8.28
C ILE A 131 1.75 5.04 7.30
N VAL A 132 2.83 5.68 6.84
CA VAL A 132 3.86 5.05 6.01
C VAL A 132 4.50 3.88 6.77
N PHE A 133 4.83 4.05 8.04
CA PHE A 133 5.38 2.98 8.87
C PHE A 133 4.40 1.80 9.02
N VAL A 134 3.13 2.08 9.30
CA VAL A 134 2.07 1.07 9.36
C VAL A 134 1.96 0.32 8.03
N ASN A 135 1.94 1.03 6.91
CA ASN A 135 1.85 0.43 5.58
C ASN A 135 3.05 -0.48 5.28
N ILE A 136 4.26 -0.05 5.61
CA ILE A 136 5.48 -0.85 5.44
C ILE A 136 5.39 -2.15 6.24
N LEU A 137 4.98 -2.07 7.52
CA LEU A 137 4.81 -3.27 8.36
C LEU A 137 3.77 -4.23 7.80
N CYS A 138 2.60 -3.73 7.40
CA CYS A 138 1.54 -4.56 6.83
C CYS A 138 2.02 -5.26 5.55
N VAL A 139 2.67 -4.54 4.63
CA VAL A 139 3.17 -5.12 3.39
C VAL A 139 4.30 -6.12 3.66
N PHE A 140 5.16 -5.85 4.63
CA PHE A 140 6.21 -6.78 5.04
C PHE A 140 5.63 -8.10 5.58
N ILE A 141 4.64 -8.02 6.48
CA ILE A 141 3.97 -9.19 7.05
C ILE A 141 3.27 -10.00 5.95
N ILE A 142 2.54 -9.34 5.04
CA ILE A 142 1.89 -9.99 3.91
C ILE A 142 2.91 -10.70 3.01
N SER A 143 4.00 -10.02 2.67
CA SER A 143 5.06 -10.59 1.83
C SER A 143 5.74 -11.81 2.47
N TYR A 144 6.04 -11.71 3.78
CA TYR A 144 6.61 -12.82 4.55
C TYR A 144 5.68 -14.04 4.58
N ALA A 145 4.41 -13.78 4.80
CA ALA A 145 3.42 -14.83 4.90
C ALA A 145 3.19 -15.54 3.56
N PHE A 146 3.12 -14.80 2.43
CA PHE A 146 3.09 -15.43 1.10
C PHE A 146 4.34 -16.28 0.84
N SER A 147 5.52 -15.79 1.21
CA SER A 147 6.78 -16.55 1.08
C SER A 147 6.77 -17.84 1.90
N SER A 148 6.22 -17.82 3.12
CA SER A 148 6.14 -19.01 3.98
C SER A 148 5.18 -20.08 3.42
N GLN A 149 4.03 -19.65 2.90
CA GLN A 149 3.06 -20.55 2.27
C GLN A 149 3.59 -21.19 0.99
N TYR A 150 4.34 -20.44 0.18
CA TYR A 150 4.99 -20.98 -1.01
C TYR A 150 5.92 -22.14 -0.69
N ARG A 151 6.70 -22.07 0.39
CA ARG A 151 7.58 -23.16 0.84
C ARG A 151 6.81 -24.43 1.22
N ILE A 152 5.66 -24.30 1.86
CA ILE A 152 4.81 -25.43 2.26
C ILE A 152 4.23 -26.14 1.03
N ILE A 153 3.85 -25.39 0.00
CA ILE A 153 3.26 -25.94 -1.24
C ILE A 153 4.31 -26.64 -2.09
N THR A 154 5.53 -26.15 -2.15
CA THR A 154 6.63 -26.72 -2.97
C THR A 154 7.30 -27.93 -2.32
N GLN A 155 7.06 -28.19 -1.02
CA GLN A 155 7.60 -29.36 -0.31
C GLN A 155 6.64 -30.57 -0.28
N LYS A 156 5.45 -30.47 -0.83
CA LYS A 156 4.49 -31.56 -1.06
C LYS A 156 4.55 -32.05 -2.50
#